data_0f61b0cc5e989a939236eac877163fef
#
_entry.id   0f61b0cc5e989a939236eac877163fef
#
_cell.length_a   1.000
_cell.length_b   1.000
_cell.length_c   1.000
_cell.angle_alpha   90.00
_cell.angle_beta   90.00
_cell.angle_gamma   90.00
#
_symmetry.space_group_name_H-M   'P 1'
#
loop_
_entity.id
_entity.type
_entity.pdbx_description
1 polymer ?
#
loop_
_entity_poly.entity_id
_entity_poly.type
_entity_poly.pdbx_seq_one_letter_code
_entity_poly.pdbx_strand_id
1 'polypeptide(L)'
;MNQAYLVDAHVLLWAADRSDLLSETARAILSQPDNLIFVSAATLWELAIKCNVGKLALPDEFFETVQAYGYQTLPLLPSHLDAYRHLPLHHRDPFDRILIAQARIEGLIVLSADSAFKDYDVRLAW
;
A
#
# COMPACT_ATOMS: atom_id res chain seq x y z
N MET A 1 -3.33 -2.22 21.18
CA MET A 1 -2.79 -0.94 20.73
C MET A 1 -3.11 -0.73 19.26
N ASN A 2 -3.52 0.49 18.92
CA ASN A 2 -3.83 0.85 17.54
C ASN A 2 -2.54 1.06 16.76
N GLN A 3 -2.46 0.48 15.59
CA GLN A 3 -1.35 0.67 14.67
C GLN A 3 -1.86 1.24 13.36
N ALA A 4 -0.99 1.89 12.62
CA ALA A 4 -1.29 2.45 11.32
C ALA A 4 -0.41 1.80 10.25
N TYR A 5 -1.04 1.31 9.21
CA TYR A 5 -0.39 0.53 8.16
C TYR A 5 -0.64 1.15 6.80
N LEU A 6 0.33 0.99 5.91
CA LEU A 6 0.22 1.35 4.50
C LEU A 6 0.33 0.07 3.68
N VAL A 7 -0.74 -0.31 3.00
CA VAL A 7 -0.76 -1.55 2.22
C VAL A 7 -0.22 -1.30 0.82
N ASP A 8 0.49 -2.30 0.26
CA ASP A 8 0.89 -2.22 -1.14
C ASP A 8 -0.23 -2.72 -2.08
N ALA A 9 0.00 -2.61 -3.38
CA ALA A 9 -1.00 -2.97 -4.38
C ALA A 9 -1.40 -4.43 -4.31
N HIS A 10 -0.45 -5.35 -4.10
CA HIS A 10 -0.75 -6.78 -4.04
C HIS A 10 -1.60 -7.12 -2.83
N VAL A 11 -1.27 -6.55 -1.67
CA VAL A 11 -2.05 -6.79 -0.46
C VAL A 11 -3.49 -6.30 -0.65
N LEU A 12 -3.66 -5.12 -1.26
CA LEU A 12 -4.99 -4.59 -1.54
C LEU A 12 -5.79 -5.51 -2.45
N LEU A 13 -5.18 -5.98 -3.54
CA LEU A 13 -5.83 -6.90 -4.48
C LEU A 13 -6.18 -8.24 -3.83
N TRP A 14 -5.26 -8.79 -3.05
CA TRP A 14 -5.50 -10.07 -2.37
C TRP A 14 -6.59 -9.96 -1.30
N ALA A 15 -6.62 -8.86 -0.58
CA ALA A 15 -7.67 -8.63 0.42
C ALA A 15 -9.05 -8.59 -0.23
N ALA A 16 -9.15 -8.07 -1.45
CA ALA A 16 -10.41 -7.94 -2.17
C ALA A 16 -10.90 -9.27 -2.77
N ASP A 17 -9.99 -10.13 -3.27
CA ASP A 17 -10.37 -11.29 -4.09
C ASP A 17 -9.65 -12.58 -3.74
N ARG A 18 -8.43 -12.51 -3.23
CA ARG A 18 -7.60 -13.68 -2.94
C ARG A 18 -7.04 -13.62 -1.53
N SER A 19 -7.93 -13.59 -0.53
CA SER A 19 -7.51 -13.55 0.87
C SER A 19 -6.70 -14.77 1.31
N ASP A 20 -6.78 -15.86 0.57
CA ASP A 20 -5.95 -17.06 0.77
C ASP A 20 -4.45 -16.77 0.54
N LEU A 21 -4.10 -15.71 -0.20
CA LEU A 21 -2.71 -15.31 -0.45
C LEU A 21 -2.14 -14.42 0.66
N LEU A 22 -2.98 -13.91 1.54
CA LEU A 22 -2.52 -13.13 2.69
C LEU A 22 -1.92 -14.05 3.75
N SER A 23 -0.82 -13.60 4.38
CA SER A 23 -0.28 -14.28 5.55
C SER A 23 -1.27 -14.21 6.72
N GLU A 24 -1.08 -15.06 7.73
CA GLU A 24 -1.89 -14.97 8.95
C GLU A 24 -1.72 -13.61 9.62
N THR A 25 -0.50 -13.09 9.64
CA THR A 25 -0.22 -11.75 10.17
C THR A 25 -1.00 -10.68 9.42
N ALA A 26 -0.97 -10.70 8.09
CA ALA A 26 -1.68 -9.73 7.27
C ALA A 26 -3.19 -9.80 7.50
N ARG A 27 -3.75 -11.01 7.55
CA ARG A 27 -5.18 -11.18 7.84
C ARG A 27 -5.56 -10.64 9.21
N ALA A 28 -4.74 -10.90 10.22
CA ALA A 28 -4.99 -10.40 11.57
C ALA A 28 -4.96 -8.87 11.61
N ILE A 29 -3.98 -8.26 10.94
CA ILE A 29 -3.86 -6.79 10.86
C ILE A 29 -5.08 -6.18 10.19
N LEU A 30 -5.48 -6.70 9.04
CA LEU A 30 -6.60 -6.17 8.26
C LEU A 30 -7.95 -6.41 8.94
N SER A 31 -8.06 -7.44 9.78
CA SER A 31 -9.29 -7.77 10.49
C SER A 31 -9.47 -7.00 11.79
N GLN A 32 -8.41 -6.38 12.32
CA GLN A 32 -8.47 -5.69 13.60
C GLN A 32 -9.10 -4.30 13.42
N PRO A 33 -10.32 -4.05 14.01
CA PRO A 33 -11.03 -2.78 13.78
C PRO A 33 -10.27 -1.55 14.26
N ASP A 34 -9.39 -1.72 15.24
CA ASP A 34 -8.65 -0.61 15.85
C ASP A 34 -7.44 -0.18 15.01
N ASN A 35 -7.04 -0.98 14.04
CA ASN A 35 -5.95 -0.61 13.15
C ASN A 35 -6.42 0.38 12.09
N LEU A 36 -5.56 1.35 11.77
CA LEU A 36 -5.79 2.26 10.66
C LEU A 36 -5.09 1.68 9.43
N ILE A 37 -5.85 1.50 8.36
CA ILE A 37 -5.32 0.94 7.12
C ILE A 37 -5.39 2.02 6.05
N PHE A 38 -4.22 2.40 5.53
CA PHE A 38 -4.09 3.39 4.48
C PHE A 38 -3.75 2.75 3.15
N VAL A 39 -4.34 3.29 2.09
CA VAL A 39 -4.00 2.98 0.71
C VAL A 39 -3.52 4.27 0.07
N SER A 40 -2.31 4.27 -0.49
CA SER A 40 -1.79 5.46 -1.15
C SER A 40 -2.61 5.81 -2.40
N ALA A 41 -2.83 7.09 -2.62
CA ALA A 41 -3.36 7.58 -3.89
C ALA A 41 -2.50 7.11 -5.07
N ALA A 42 -1.19 7.00 -4.87
CA ALA A 42 -0.27 6.48 -5.89
C ALA A 42 -0.55 5.00 -6.22
N THR A 43 -0.88 4.19 -5.21
CA THR A 43 -1.25 2.78 -5.43
C THR A 43 -2.54 2.67 -6.23
N LEU A 44 -3.54 3.48 -5.91
CA LEU A 44 -4.80 3.50 -6.67
C LEU A 44 -4.54 3.92 -8.12
N TRP A 45 -3.65 4.88 -8.33
CA TRP A 45 -3.25 5.31 -9.65
C TRP A 45 -2.53 4.20 -10.42
N GLU A 46 -1.62 3.48 -9.76
CA GLU A 46 -0.94 2.32 -10.37
C GLU A 46 -1.96 1.30 -10.89
N LEU A 47 -2.96 0.97 -10.07
CA LEU A 47 -4.01 0.03 -10.47
C LEU A 47 -4.84 0.57 -11.64
N ALA A 48 -5.16 1.86 -11.62
CA ALA A 48 -5.89 2.49 -12.72
C ALA A 48 -5.09 2.44 -14.04
N ILE A 49 -3.78 2.68 -13.98
CA ILE A 49 -2.89 2.57 -15.15
C ILE A 49 -2.95 1.15 -15.71
N LYS A 50 -2.81 0.14 -14.85
CA LYS A 50 -2.81 -1.26 -15.29
C LYS A 50 -4.15 -1.67 -15.91
N CYS A 51 -5.26 -1.18 -15.38
CA CYS A 51 -6.57 -1.40 -16.00
C CYS A 51 -6.66 -0.73 -17.37
N ASN A 52 -6.17 0.50 -17.48
CA ASN A 52 -6.24 1.27 -18.71
C ASN A 52 -5.49 0.60 -19.86
N VAL A 53 -4.34 0.00 -19.58
CA VAL A 53 -3.51 -0.67 -20.60
C VAL A 53 -3.84 -2.16 -20.76
N GLY A 54 -4.88 -2.65 -20.10
CA GLY A 54 -5.35 -4.04 -20.27
C GLY A 54 -4.57 -5.09 -19.50
N LYS A 55 -3.71 -4.69 -18.56
CA LYS A 55 -2.90 -5.63 -17.76
C LYS A 55 -3.61 -6.12 -16.50
N LEU A 56 -4.71 -5.49 -16.12
CA LEU A 56 -5.46 -5.81 -14.92
C LEU A 56 -6.94 -5.58 -15.18
N ALA A 57 -7.78 -6.50 -14.70
CA ALA A 57 -9.22 -6.33 -14.71
C ALA A 57 -9.73 -6.20 -13.29
N LEU A 58 -10.46 -5.13 -13.02
CA LEU A 58 -11.08 -4.87 -11.73
C LEU A 58 -12.59 -4.67 -11.93
N PRO A 59 -13.41 -5.00 -10.89
CA PRO A 59 -14.83 -4.65 -10.91
C PRO A 59 -15.02 -3.14 -11.10
N ASP A 60 -16.12 -2.74 -11.76
CA ASP A 60 -16.38 -1.33 -12.06
C ASP A 60 -16.39 -0.43 -10.83
N GLU A 61 -16.80 -0.96 -9.68
CA GLU A 61 -16.92 -0.20 -8.43
C GLU A 61 -15.76 -0.44 -7.47
N PHE A 62 -14.62 -0.95 -7.98
CA PHE A 62 -13.51 -1.34 -7.12
C PHE A 62 -13.03 -0.19 -6.22
N PHE A 63 -12.79 0.99 -6.78
CA PHE A 63 -12.25 2.12 -6.01
C PHE A 63 -13.22 2.62 -4.95
N GLU A 64 -14.50 2.61 -5.25
CA GLU A 64 -15.54 2.96 -4.26
C GLU A 64 -15.60 1.92 -3.14
N THR A 65 -15.46 0.63 -3.49
CA THR A 65 -15.48 -0.47 -2.53
C THR A 65 -14.31 -0.37 -1.55
N VAL A 66 -13.12 0.03 -2.01
CA VAL A 66 -11.96 0.22 -1.14
C VAL A 66 -12.28 1.21 -0.01
N GLN A 67 -12.91 2.31 -0.33
CA GLN A 67 -13.33 3.30 0.69
C GLN A 67 -14.43 2.73 1.61
N ALA A 68 -15.34 1.95 1.05
CA ALA A 68 -16.44 1.37 1.83
C ALA A 68 -15.95 0.35 2.86
N TYR A 69 -14.80 -0.29 2.64
CA TYR A 69 -14.18 -1.20 3.62
C TYR A 69 -13.55 -0.46 4.81
N GLY A 70 -13.52 0.86 4.77
CA GLY A 70 -12.91 1.66 5.84
C GLY A 70 -11.43 1.95 5.63
N TYR A 71 -10.87 1.57 4.49
CA TYR A 71 -9.50 1.94 4.14
C TYR A 71 -9.44 3.43 3.80
N GLN A 72 -8.45 4.12 4.36
CA GLN A 72 -8.28 5.54 4.14
C GLN A 72 -7.30 5.78 3.01
N THR A 73 -7.63 6.70 2.11
CA THR A 73 -6.71 7.10 1.04
C THR A 73 -5.67 8.06 1.61
N LEU A 74 -4.40 7.69 1.45
CA LEU A 74 -3.29 8.57 1.81
C LEU A 74 -2.96 9.44 0.60
N PRO A 75 -3.18 10.76 0.69
CA PRO A 75 -2.88 11.64 -0.43
C PRO A 75 -1.38 11.76 -0.68
N LEU A 76 -1.01 12.07 -1.90
CA LEU A 76 0.37 12.32 -2.27
C LEU A 76 0.70 13.79 -2.01
N LEU A 77 1.59 14.04 -1.06
CA LEU A 77 1.91 15.40 -0.61
C LEU A 77 3.34 15.80 -1.05
N PRO A 78 3.62 17.12 -1.14
CA PRO A 78 4.97 17.60 -1.46
C PRO A 78 6.06 17.04 -0.53
N SER A 79 5.75 16.85 0.76
CA SER A 79 6.69 16.24 1.72
C SER A 79 7.07 14.81 1.33
N HIS A 80 6.13 14.05 0.78
CA HIS A 80 6.40 12.70 0.29
C HIS A 80 7.33 12.72 -0.91
N LEU A 81 7.10 13.66 -1.83
CA LEU A 81 7.92 13.80 -3.03
C LEU A 81 9.34 14.26 -2.70
N ASP A 82 9.48 15.15 -1.74
CA ASP A 82 10.80 15.59 -1.29
C ASP A 82 11.57 14.43 -0.65
N ALA A 83 10.92 13.62 0.17
CA ALA A 83 11.54 12.41 0.73
C ALA A 83 11.91 11.42 -0.36
N TYR A 84 11.05 11.23 -1.36
CA TYR A 84 11.29 10.33 -2.48
C TYR A 84 12.58 10.67 -3.23
N ARG A 85 12.80 11.94 -3.53
CA ARG A 85 13.97 12.37 -4.32
C ARG A 85 15.29 12.10 -3.63
N HIS A 86 15.29 11.86 -2.32
CA HIS A 86 16.49 11.56 -1.54
C HIS A 86 16.63 10.09 -1.19
N LEU A 87 15.71 9.21 -1.65
CA LEU A 87 15.80 7.78 -1.39
C LEU A 87 17.01 7.17 -2.12
N PRO A 88 17.74 6.25 -1.47
CA PRO A 88 18.76 5.47 -2.17
C PRO A 88 18.09 4.59 -3.24
N LEU A 89 18.83 4.32 -4.32
CA LEU A 89 18.28 3.61 -5.47
C LEU A 89 18.51 2.10 -5.34
N HIS A 90 17.90 1.48 -4.31
CA HIS A 90 17.95 0.02 -4.12
C HIS A 90 16.92 -0.72 -4.98
N HIS A 91 15.84 -0.06 -5.32
CA HIS A 91 14.72 -0.61 -6.07
C HIS A 91 14.29 0.43 -7.11
N ARG A 92 13.81 -0.02 -8.27
CA ARG A 92 13.50 0.90 -9.38
C ARG A 92 12.03 1.24 -9.52
N ASP A 93 11.14 0.41 -8.95
CA ASP A 93 9.71 0.63 -9.10
C ASP A 93 9.30 1.91 -8.39
N PRO A 94 8.84 2.94 -9.13
CA PRO A 94 8.49 4.22 -8.52
C PRO A 94 7.28 4.11 -7.59
N PHE A 95 6.37 3.18 -7.83
CA PHE A 95 5.20 3.00 -6.98
C PHE A 95 5.56 2.41 -5.62
N ASP A 96 6.48 1.44 -5.58
CA ASP A 96 6.99 0.93 -4.31
C ASP A 96 7.81 1.98 -3.58
N ARG A 97 8.62 2.73 -4.30
CA ARG A 97 9.47 3.76 -3.72
C ARG A 97 8.67 4.91 -3.11
N ILE A 98 7.56 5.30 -3.72
CA ILE A 98 6.71 6.34 -3.11
C ILE A 98 6.04 5.85 -1.84
N LEU A 99 5.70 4.56 -1.75
CA LEU A 99 5.17 4.00 -0.50
C LEU A 99 6.21 4.07 0.61
N ILE A 100 7.48 3.81 0.31
CA ILE A 100 8.57 3.93 1.27
C ILE A 100 8.68 5.37 1.78
N ALA A 101 8.66 6.35 0.88
CA ALA A 101 8.71 7.75 1.25
C ALA A 101 7.53 8.15 2.14
N GLN A 102 6.34 7.75 1.77
CA GLN A 102 5.13 8.04 2.54
C GLN A 102 5.16 7.39 3.92
N ALA A 103 5.55 6.12 3.99
CA ALA A 103 5.63 5.40 5.26
C ALA A 103 6.62 6.07 6.22
N ARG A 104 7.75 6.53 5.72
CA ARG A 104 8.76 7.21 6.54
C ARG A 104 8.27 8.55 7.05
N ILE A 105 7.65 9.35 6.20
CA ILE A 105 7.13 10.68 6.59
C ILE A 105 5.96 10.56 7.55
N GLU A 106 5.04 9.62 7.29
CA GLU A 106 3.80 9.48 8.08
C GLU A 106 3.95 8.52 9.28
N GLY A 107 5.09 7.86 9.41
CA GLY A 107 5.30 6.91 10.50
C GLY A 107 4.46 5.64 10.39
N LEU A 108 4.24 5.16 9.17
CA LEU A 108 3.40 4.00 8.91
C LEU A 108 4.23 2.72 8.77
N ILE A 109 3.62 1.60 9.11
CA ILE A 109 4.19 0.28 8.88
C ILE A 109 3.72 -0.17 7.48
N VAL A 110 4.65 -0.55 6.61
CA VAL A 110 4.29 -1.08 5.29
C VAL A 110 3.84 -2.53 5.45
N LEU A 111 2.65 -2.84 4.96
CA LEU A 111 2.14 -4.21 4.92
C LEU A 111 2.34 -4.74 3.50
N SER A 112 3.31 -5.64 3.33
CA SER A 112 3.71 -6.16 2.03
C SER A 112 4.44 -7.49 2.15
N ALA A 113 4.24 -8.36 1.17
CA ALA A 113 5.00 -9.60 1.01
C ALA A 113 6.32 -9.40 0.28
N ASP A 114 6.53 -8.23 -0.33
CA ASP A 114 7.68 -7.98 -1.20
C ASP A 114 8.93 -7.70 -0.38
N SER A 115 9.94 -8.55 -0.53
CA SER A 115 11.21 -8.42 0.19
C SER A 115 12.03 -7.20 -0.23
N ALA A 116 11.71 -6.58 -1.36
CA ALA A 116 12.42 -5.38 -1.83
C ALA A 116 12.31 -4.22 -0.83
N PHE A 117 11.23 -4.15 -0.04
CA PHE A 117 11.08 -3.14 1.00
C PHE A 117 12.12 -3.25 2.12
N LYS A 118 12.72 -4.44 2.31
CA LYS A 118 13.71 -4.66 3.36
C LYS A 118 15.01 -3.88 3.16
N ASP A 119 15.28 -3.47 1.94
CA ASP A 119 16.49 -2.72 1.61
C ASP A 119 16.41 -1.26 2.03
N TYR A 120 15.25 -0.82 2.49
CA TYR A 120 15.00 0.56 2.91
C TYR A 120 14.71 0.63 4.41
N ASP A 121 14.93 1.80 4.98
CA ASP A 121 14.66 2.07 6.39
C ASP A 121 13.17 2.34 6.60
N VAL A 122 12.38 1.26 6.59
CA VAL A 122 10.95 1.29 6.88
C VAL A 122 10.57 0.10 7.75
N ARG A 123 9.54 0.26 8.56
CA ARG A 123 8.96 -0.87 9.28
C ARG A 123 8.09 -1.67 8.32
N LEU A 124 8.27 -2.97 8.33
CA LEU A 124 7.61 -3.88 7.40
C LEU A 124 6.90 -4.98 8.20
N ALA A 125 5.68 -5.31 7.80
CA ALA A 125 4.91 -6.42 8.37
C ALA A 125 4.42 -7.35 7.27
N TRP A 126 4.45 -8.64 7.58
CA TRP A 126 3.90 -9.68 6.70
C TRP A 126 3.70 -11.00 7.45
#